data_7467af60503bbbd6e7b853556fe81b77
#
_entry.id   7467af60503bbbd6e7b853556fe81b77
#
_cell.length_a   1.000
_cell.length_b   1.000
_cell.length_c   1.000
_cell.angle_alpha   90.00
_cell.angle_beta   90.00
_cell.angle_gamma   90.00
#
_symmetry.space_group_name_H-M   'P 1'
#
loop_
_entity.id
_entity.type
_entity.pdbx_description
1 polymer ?
#
loop_
_entity_poly.entity_id
_entity_poly.type
_entity_poly.pdbx_seq_one_letter_code
_entity_poly.pdbx_strand_id
1 'polypeptide(L)'
;SHKMAELAPRDVVARCIFKEMQQDKADHIWLDATQVEGVEKMFPMIADTCKEYGIDISKEMIPIAPAAHYMMGGVRTDADGHTNIDGLYAVGETACTGLQGANRLASNSLLEGRTALAIRQDSEHLPLDLGQQWKNDGLRPAQDDDTDLQTQRLQQIMSTYLGIRRDKEGMTQALKEIDKLARHYDGCSATQYPMLDLRARITVAGLVTRSALEREESRGAHYRSDFPETKDEWKRHSIISKATATTL
;
A
#
# COMPACT_ATOMS: atom_id res chain seq x y z
N SER A 1 -18.52 19.44 -1.82
CA SER A 1 -17.31 19.95 -1.16
C SER A 1 -17.43 19.74 0.34
N HIS A 2 -16.34 19.34 1.00
CA HIS A 2 -16.27 19.15 2.45
C HIS A 2 -16.18 20.53 3.15
N LYS A 3 -16.75 20.68 4.37
CA LYS A 3 -16.75 21.96 5.10
C LYS A 3 -15.34 22.49 5.43
N MET A 4 -14.35 21.60 5.50
CA MET A 4 -12.95 21.94 5.79
C MET A 4 -12.09 22.11 4.53
N ALA A 5 -12.69 22.07 3.34
CA ALA A 5 -11.99 22.21 2.05
C ALA A 5 -10.69 21.35 1.99
N GLU A 6 -9.52 21.98 1.76
CA GLU A 6 -8.20 21.33 1.70
C GLU A 6 -7.74 20.73 3.03
N LEU A 7 -8.31 21.12 4.15
CA LEU A 7 -8.05 20.55 5.47
C LEU A 7 -8.93 19.36 5.82
N ALA A 8 -9.75 18.90 4.88
CA ALA A 8 -10.53 17.67 5.03
C ALA A 8 -9.62 16.44 5.22
N PRO A 9 -10.15 15.31 5.72
CA PRO A 9 -9.40 14.05 5.76
C PRO A 9 -8.78 13.72 4.41
N ARG A 10 -7.56 13.18 4.42
CA ARG A 10 -6.77 12.99 3.21
C ARG A 10 -7.45 12.13 2.14
N ASP A 11 -8.21 11.14 2.54
CA ASP A 11 -9.03 10.32 1.64
C ASP A 11 -10.09 11.16 0.88
N VAL A 12 -10.72 12.12 1.58
CA VAL A 12 -11.69 13.04 0.97
C VAL A 12 -11.00 13.96 -0.04
N VAL A 13 -9.89 14.57 0.36
CA VAL A 13 -9.12 15.46 -0.54
C VAL A 13 -8.64 14.71 -1.76
N ALA A 14 -8.05 13.52 -1.60
CA ALA A 14 -7.57 12.70 -2.71
C ALA A 14 -8.71 12.32 -3.68
N ARG A 15 -9.90 11.97 -3.18
CA ARG A 15 -11.07 11.68 -4.03
C ARG A 15 -11.54 12.93 -4.79
N CYS A 16 -11.52 14.09 -4.17
CA CYS A 16 -11.88 15.34 -4.84
C CYS A 16 -10.90 15.66 -5.97
N ILE A 17 -9.59 15.62 -5.68
CA ILE A 17 -8.54 15.85 -6.69
C ILE A 17 -8.70 14.86 -7.86
N PHE A 18 -8.85 13.58 -7.58
CA PHE A 18 -9.02 12.55 -8.59
C PHE A 18 -10.25 12.80 -9.48
N LYS A 19 -11.36 13.25 -8.87
CA LYS A 19 -12.58 13.60 -9.61
C LYS A 19 -12.35 14.77 -10.57
N GLU A 20 -11.71 15.84 -10.11
CA GLU A 20 -11.38 17.01 -10.97
C GLU A 20 -10.46 16.59 -12.12
N MET A 21 -9.38 15.82 -11.81
CA MET A 21 -8.49 15.32 -12.87
C MET A 21 -9.24 14.50 -13.92
N GLN A 22 -10.22 13.68 -13.52
CA GLN A 22 -11.04 12.92 -14.48
C GLN A 22 -11.96 13.80 -15.32
N GLN A 23 -12.57 14.84 -14.73
CA GLN A 23 -13.45 15.77 -15.44
C GLN A 23 -12.68 16.59 -16.46
N ASP A 24 -11.50 17.07 -16.07
CA ASP A 24 -10.64 17.91 -16.92
C ASP A 24 -9.77 17.09 -17.88
N LYS A 25 -9.78 15.75 -17.75
CA LYS A 25 -8.89 14.82 -18.48
C LYS A 25 -7.43 15.21 -18.31
N ALA A 26 -7.06 15.67 -17.12
CA ALA A 26 -5.73 16.09 -16.75
C ALA A 26 -5.03 15.00 -15.92
N ASP A 27 -3.71 14.97 -16.00
CA ASP A 27 -2.86 14.09 -15.22
C ASP A 27 -2.45 14.67 -13.86
N HIS A 28 -2.75 15.96 -13.62
CA HIS A 28 -2.49 16.67 -12.38
C HIS A 28 -3.49 17.81 -12.18
N ILE A 29 -3.50 18.40 -10.98
CA ILE A 29 -4.10 19.69 -10.66
C ILE A 29 -3.04 20.63 -10.12
N TRP A 30 -3.38 21.90 -9.92
CA TRP A 30 -2.47 22.93 -9.46
C TRP A 30 -2.68 23.21 -7.97
N LEU A 31 -1.57 23.17 -7.21
CA LEU A 31 -1.50 23.67 -5.84
C LEU A 31 -0.93 25.09 -5.85
N ASP A 32 -1.72 26.05 -5.46
CA ASP A 32 -1.28 27.43 -5.28
C ASP A 32 -0.74 27.65 -3.88
N ALA A 33 0.58 27.79 -3.76
CA ALA A 33 1.27 28.14 -2.52
C ALA A 33 1.81 29.56 -2.52
N THR A 34 1.59 30.35 -3.60
CA THR A 34 2.16 31.69 -3.81
C THR A 34 1.68 32.73 -2.79
N GLN A 35 0.52 32.47 -2.17
CA GLN A 35 -0.04 33.36 -1.14
C GLN A 35 0.43 33.02 0.29
N VAL A 36 1.26 31.97 0.46
CA VAL A 36 1.79 31.57 1.75
C VAL A 36 3.09 32.32 2.02
N GLU A 37 3.06 33.27 2.95
CA GLU A 37 4.23 34.06 3.31
C GLU A 37 5.35 33.16 3.87
N GLY A 38 6.54 33.25 3.29
CA GLY A 38 7.69 32.48 3.73
C GLY A 38 7.61 30.98 3.43
N VAL A 39 6.81 30.56 2.44
CA VAL A 39 6.57 29.15 2.07
C VAL A 39 7.87 28.35 1.89
N GLU A 40 8.92 28.93 1.28
CA GLU A 40 10.21 28.26 1.09
C GLU A 40 10.91 27.93 2.42
N LYS A 41 10.78 28.82 3.42
CA LYS A 41 11.36 28.61 4.76
C LYS A 41 10.55 27.63 5.58
N MET A 42 9.24 27.60 5.38
CA MET A 42 8.34 26.67 6.08
C MET A 42 8.47 25.24 5.53
N PHE A 43 8.73 25.10 4.22
CA PHE A 43 8.82 23.81 3.53
C PHE A 43 10.09 23.71 2.67
N PRO A 44 11.28 23.78 3.28
CA PRO A 44 12.54 23.87 2.54
C PRO A 44 12.77 22.70 1.60
N MET A 45 12.46 21.48 2.04
CA MET A 45 12.64 20.26 1.23
C MET A 45 11.74 20.27 -0.01
N ILE A 46 10.50 20.76 0.10
CA ILE A 46 9.59 20.89 -1.05
C ILE A 46 10.10 21.97 -1.99
N ALA A 47 10.54 23.12 -1.44
CA ALA A 47 11.09 24.21 -2.23
C ALA A 47 12.32 23.77 -3.03
N ASP A 48 13.25 23.06 -2.40
CA ASP A 48 14.48 22.57 -3.05
C ASP A 48 14.13 21.54 -4.15
N THR A 49 13.26 20.59 -3.87
CA THR A 49 12.81 19.62 -4.87
C THR A 49 12.12 20.31 -6.06
N CYS A 50 11.21 21.26 -5.81
CA CYS A 50 10.54 21.99 -6.89
C CYS A 50 11.55 22.79 -7.75
N LYS A 51 12.58 23.38 -7.13
CA LYS A 51 13.65 24.10 -7.86
C LYS A 51 14.45 23.19 -8.81
N GLU A 52 14.67 21.92 -8.45
CA GLU A 52 15.32 20.94 -9.34
C GLU A 52 14.51 20.73 -10.64
N TYR A 53 13.19 20.90 -10.58
CA TYR A 53 12.29 20.87 -11.73
C TYR A 53 11.98 22.25 -12.33
N GLY A 54 12.67 23.29 -11.89
CA GLY A 54 12.53 24.66 -12.43
C GLY A 54 11.32 25.41 -11.89
N ILE A 55 10.68 24.95 -10.80
CA ILE A 55 9.49 25.57 -10.21
C ILE A 55 9.87 26.38 -8.95
N ASP A 56 9.56 27.67 -8.96
CA ASP A 56 9.66 28.56 -7.79
C ASP A 56 8.30 28.60 -7.07
N ILE A 57 8.17 27.84 -5.97
CA ILE A 57 6.90 27.69 -5.24
C ILE A 57 6.36 29.00 -4.63
N SER A 58 7.19 30.04 -4.54
CA SER A 58 6.78 31.38 -4.08
C SER A 58 6.13 32.20 -5.19
N LYS A 59 6.24 31.79 -6.46
CA LYS A 59 5.78 32.54 -7.64
C LYS A 59 4.90 31.71 -8.57
N GLU A 60 5.04 30.39 -8.53
CA GLU A 60 4.41 29.47 -9.49
C GLU A 60 3.61 28.39 -8.77
N MET A 61 2.55 27.91 -9.42
CA MET A 61 1.75 26.79 -8.91
C MET A 61 2.51 25.48 -9.08
N ILE A 62 2.29 24.56 -8.14
CA ILE A 62 2.92 23.24 -8.11
C ILE A 62 1.97 22.23 -8.73
N PRO A 63 2.37 21.45 -9.75
CA PRO A 63 1.54 20.35 -10.26
C PRO A 63 1.51 19.23 -9.23
N ILE A 64 0.31 18.81 -8.85
CA ILE A 64 0.11 17.75 -7.87
C ILE A 64 -0.89 16.71 -8.37
N ALA A 65 -0.66 15.45 -8.01
CA ALA A 65 -1.59 14.34 -8.21
C ALA A 65 -1.62 13.45 -6.97
N PRO A 66 -2.74 12.76 -6.68
CA PRO A 66 -2.79 11.80 -5.61
C PRO A 66 -1.85 10.63 -5.89
N ALA A 67 -1.08 10.24 -4.87
CA ALA A 67 -0.19 9.10 -4.94
C ALA A 67 -0.41 8.17 -3.72
N ALA A 68 -0.06 6.90 -3.87
CA ALA A 68 0.00 5.99 -2.74
C ALA A 68 1.09 6.47 -1.77
N HIS A 69 0.72 6.63 -0.49
CA HIS A 69 1.64 7.16 0.53
C HIS A 69 1.97 6.14 1.61
N TYR A 70 0.97 5.39 2.08
CA TYR A 70 1.11 4.45 3.20
C TYR A 70 0.12 3.30 3.06
N MET A 71 0.59 2.08 3.34
CA MET A 71 -0.29 0.91 3.39
C MET A 71 -0.88 0.74 4.79
N MET A 72 -2.20 0.86 4.90
CA MET A 72 -2.94 0.48 6.10
C MET A 72 -3.31 -0.98 5.99
N GLY A 73 -2.87 -1.78 6.94
CA GLY A 73 -2.96 -3.23 6.86
C GLY A 73 -1.56 -3.84 6.90
N GLY A 74 -1.43 -5.13 6.63
CA GLY A 74 -0.15 -5.83 6.65
C GLY A 74 -0.22 -7.14 7.43
N VAL A 75 0.90 -7.58 7.97
CA VAL A 75 0.99 -8.76 8.82
C VAL A 75 0.29 -8.49 10.15
N ARG A 76 -0.69 -9.33 10.51
CA ARG A 76 -1.39 -9.19 11.78
C ARG A 76 -0.43 -9.35 12.95
N THR A 77 -0.43 -8.38 13.86
CA THR A 77 0.37 -8.40 15.10
C THR A 77 -0.46 -7.96 16.30
N ASP A 78 0.04 -8.28 17.50
CA ASP A 78 -0.38 -7.62 18.73
C ASP A 78 0.31 -6.25 18.89
N ALA A 79 0.11 -5.60 20.04
CA ALA A 79 0.70 -4.30 20.35
C ALA A 79 2.24 -4.34 20.51
N ASP A 80 2.80 -5.51 20.75
CA ASP A 80 4.23 -5.73 20.94
C ASP A 80 4.90 -6.28 19.67
N GLY A 81 4.13 -6.45 18.57
CA GLY A 81 4.61 -6.84 17.27
C GLY A 81 4.71 -8.34 17.03
N HIS A 82 4.24 -9.19 17.97
CA HIS A 82 4.20 -10.62 17.76
C HIS A 82 3.17 -10.98 16.69
N THR A 83 3.56 -11.86 15.78
CA THR A 83 2.65 -12.46 14.82
C THR A 83 2.02 -13.75 15.41
N ASN A 84 1.24 -14.45 14.61
CA ASN A 84 0.73 -15.78 14.98
C ASN A 84 1.74 -16.93 14.70
N ILE A 85 2.96 -16.59 14.35
CA ILE A 85 4.07 -17.55 14.15
C ILE A 85 5.11 -17.27 15.21
N ASP A 86 5.44 -18.29 16.02
CA ASP A 86 6.41 -18.16 17.10
C ASP A 86 7.77 -17.70 16.56
N GLY A 87 8.34 -16.68 17.23
CA GLY A 87 9.61 -16.08 16.83
C GLY A 87 9.56 -15.15 15.62
N LEU A 88 8.38 -14.92 15.01
CA LEU A 88 8.21 -13.97 13.91
C LEU A 88 7.53 -12.69 14.40
N TYR A 89 8.16 -11.57 14.13
CA TYR A 89 7.69 -10.23 14.47
C TYR A 89 7.48 -9.40 13.21
N ALA A 90 6.54 -8.45 13.27
CA ALA A 90 6.39 -7.41 12.28
C ALA A 90 6.17 -6.05 12.94
N VAL A 91 6.76 -4.99 12.37
CA VAL A 91 6.77 -3.65 12.94
C VAL A 91 6.72 -2.58 11.85
N GLY A 92 6.16 -1.41 12.17
CA GLY A 92 6.02 -0.30 11.24
C GLY A 92 4.98 -0.56 10.16
N GLU A 93 5.20 -0.04 8.96
CA GLU A 93 4.24 -0.10 7.84
C GLU A 93 3.87 -1.53 7.41
N THR A 94 4.77 -2.49 7.65
CA THR A 94 4.53 -3.91 7.34
C THR A 94 3.56 -4.58 8.31
N ALA A 95 3.37 -4.02 9.52
CA ALA A 95 2.53 -4.57 10.57
C ALA A 95 1.11 -4.03 10.53
N CYS A 96 0.14 -4.84 10.92
CA CYS A 96 -1.24 -4.43 11.16
C CYS A 96 -1.58 -4.59 12.64
N THR A 97 -1.24 -3.59 13.44
CA THR A 97 -1.59 -3.49 14.87
C THR A 97 -3.04 -3.03 15.07
N GLY A 98 -3.67 -2.47 14.04
CA GLY A 98 -4.97 -1.80 14.11
C GLY A 98 -4.91 -0.29 14.38
N LEU A 99 -3.75 0.26 14.73
CA LEU A 99 -3.56 1.67 15.06
C LEU A 99 -4.00 2.61 13.92
N GLN A 100 -3.67 2.27 12.68
CA GLN A 100 -3.96 3.12 11.52
C GLN A 100 -5.43 3.06 11.07
N GLY A 101 -6.16 2.00 11.45
CA GLY A 101 -7.54 1.82 11.04
C GLY A 101 -7.72 1.84 9.53
N ALA A 102 -8.77 2.51 9.07
CA ALA A 102 -9.10 2.63 7.64
C ALA A 102 -8.48 3.87 6.96
N ASN A 103 -7.86 4.77 7.73
CA ASN A 103 -7.22 5.99 7.21
C ASN A 103 -6.12 6.44 8.16
N ARG A 104 -4.87 6.40 7.68
CA ARG A 104 -3.70 6.74 8.49
C ARG A 104 -3.74 8.20 8.97
N LEU A 105 -3.51 8.39 10.25
CA LEU A 105 -3.17 9.69 10.80
C LEU A 105 -1.66 9.92 10.71
N ALA A 106 -1.25 11.03 10.14
CA ALA A 106 0.16 11.37 9.95
C ALA A 106 0.95 11.26 11.28
N SER A 107 2.21 10.84 11.17
CA SER A 107 3.19 10.66 12.28
C SER A 107 2.93 9.49 13.24
N ASN A 108 1.80 8.79 13.16
CA ASN A 108 1.52 7.64 14.04
C ASN A 108 2.41 6.43 13.79
N SER A 109 3.08 6.35 12.64
CA SER A 109 3.92 5.18 12.29
C SER A 109 5.10 4.98 13.25
N LEU A 110 5.60 6.04 13.86
CA LEU A 110 6.68 5.95 14.86
C LEU A 110 6.23 5.29 16.18
N LEU A 111 4.92 5.35 16.49
CA LEU A 111 4.36 4.71 17.70
C LEU A 111 4.34 3.19 17.59
N GLU A 112 4.37 2.65 16.38
CA GLU A 112 4.42 1.21 16.12
C GLU A 112 5.84 0.63 16.32
N GLY A 113 6.85 1.47 16.59
CA GLY A 113 8.24 1.08 16.82
C GLY A 113 8.55 0.46 18.19
N ARG A 114 7.56 0.20 19.08
CA ARG A 114 7.77 -0.39 20.41
C ARG A 114 8.24 -1.84 20.40
N THR A 115 8.10 -2.51 19.29
CA THR A 115 8.41 -3.94 19.12
C THR A 115 9.86 -4.32 19.47
N ALA A 116 10.79 -3.36 19.39
CA ALA A 116 12.20 -3.61 19.74
C ALA A 116 12.41 -4.10 21.17
N LEU A 117 11.54 -3.71 22.12
CA LEU A 117 11.62 -4.18 23.52
C LEU A 117 11.17 -5.63 23.65
N ALA A 118 10.09 -6.02 22.96
CA ALA A 118 9.59 -7.40 22.96
C ALA A 118 10.63 -8.35 22.33
N ILE A 119 11.20 -8.01 21.18
CA ILE A 119 12.25 -8.79 20.53
C ILE A 119 13.44 -9.00 21.45
N ARG A 120 13.87 -7.96 22.21
CA ARG A 120 14.97 -8.08 23.14
C ARG A 120 14.67 -9.05 24.28
N GLN A 121 13.45 -9.06 24.80
CA GLN A 121 13.04 -9.98 25.87
C GLN A 121 12.99 -11.42 25.39
N ASP A 122 12.52 -11.65 24.16
CA ASP A 122 12.38 -12.99 23.59
C ASP A 122 13.70 -13.53 23.02
N SER A 123 14.64 -12.68 22.62
CA SER A 123 15.91 -13.08 22.00
C SER A 123 16.80 -13.94 22.91
N GLU A 124 16.58 -13.89 24.22
CA GLU A 124 17.30 -14.76 25.18
C GLU A 124 16.85 -16.23 25.09
N HIS A 125 15.74 -16.52 24.41
CA HIS A 125 15.09 -17.83 24.35
C HIS A 125 14.97 -18.42 22.92
N LEU A 126 15.41 -17.71 21.89
CA LEU A 126 15.35 -18.20 20.53
C LEU A 126 16.52 -19.14 20.23
N PRO A 127 16.27 -20.44 19.95
CA PRO A 127 17.32 -21.32 19.45
C PRO A 127 17.69 -20.85 18.04
N LEU A 128 18.87 -20.27 17.88
CA LEU A 128 19.47 -19.97 16.59
C LEU A 128 19.94 -21.27 15.92
N ASP A 129 19.00 -22.07 15.41
CA ASP A 129 19.36 -23.13 14.46
C ASP A 129 19.45 -22.56 13.04
N LEU A 130 20.60 -22.02 12.70
CA LEU A 130 20.93 -21.57 11.35
C LEU A 130 21.32 -22.72 10.41
N GLY A 131 21.12 -23.98 10.81
CA GLY A 131 21.63 -25.17 10.12
C GLY A 131 20.82 -25.65 8.93
N GLN A 132 19.63 -25.12 8.67
CA GLN A 132 18.88 -25.49 7.47
C GLN A 132 19.36 -24.71 6.25
N GLN A 133 20.21 -25.34 5.43
CA GLN A 133 20.50 -24.82 4.11
C GLN A 133 19.23 -24.80 3.25
N TRP A 134 18.91 -23.65 2.66
CA TRP A 134 17.83 -23.52 1.70
C TRP A 134 18.10 -24.45 0.49
N LYS A 135 17.24 -25.42 0.24
CA LYS A 135 17.32 -26.32 -0.90
C LYS A 135 16.39 -25.83 -2.01
N ASN A 136 16.97 -25.57 -3.16
CA ASN A 136 16.23 -25.22 -4.40
C ASN A 136 15.76 -26.48 -5.16
N ASP A 137 15.55 -27.59 -4.48
CA ASP A 137 15.20 -28.86 -5.12
C ASP A 137 13.83 -28.77 -5.82
N GLY A 138 13.80 -29.04 -7.11
CA GLY A 138 12.57 -29.11 -7.91
C GLY A 138 12.04 -27.77 -8.44
N LEU A 139 12.74 -26.65 -8.22
CA LEU A 139 12.34 -25.37 -8.79
C LEU A 139 12.85 -25.22 -10.22
N ARG A 140 11.97 -24.72 -11.11
CA ARG A 140 12.37 -24.38 -12.49
C ARG A 140 13.26 -23.14 -12.48
N PRO A 141 14.26 -23.03 -13.38
CA PRO A 141 14.93 -21.76 -13.60
C PRO A 141 13.87 -20.68 -13.92
N ALA A 142 14.02 -19.50 -13.36
CA ALA A 142 13.23 -18.37 -13.81
C ALA A 142 13.58 -18.12 -15.29
N GLN A 143 12.57 -17.97 -16.14
CA GLN A 143 12.80 -17.45 -17.48
C GLN A 143 13.38 -16.05 -17.34
N ASP A 144 14.22 -15.66 -18.31
CA ASP A 144 14.85 -14.33 -18.36
C ASP A 144 13.81 -13.28 -18.79
N ASP A 145 12.73 -13.18 -17.97
CA ASP A 145 11.67 -12.23 -18.16
C ASP A 145 12.14 -10.87 -17.65
N ASP A 146 11.80 -9.83 -18.37
CA ASP A 146 11.99 -8.47 -17.95
C ASP A 146 11.15 -8.17 -16.69
N THR A 147 11.77 -8.35 -15.51
CA THR A 147 11.13 -8.13 -14.21
C THR A 147 10.66 -6.69 -14.03
N ASP A 148 11.32 -5.73 -14.67
CA ASP A 148 10.94 -4.32 -14.63
C ASP A 148 9.64 -4.09 -15.41
N LEU A 149 9.51 -4.69 -16.59
CA LEU A 149 8.28 -4.62 -17.39
C LEU A 149 7.09 -5.25 -16.64
N GLN A 150 7.29 -6.40 -16.01
CA GLN A 150 6.23 -7.05 -15.23
C GLN A 150 5.87 -6.27 -13.97
N THR A 151 6.85 -5.63 -13.34
CA THR A 151 6.61 -4.71 -12.21
C THR A 151 5.78 -3.51 -12.65
N GLN A 152 6.13 -2.88 -13.76
CA GLN A 152 5.35 -1.76 -14.34
C GLN A 152 3.92 -2.20 -14.68
N ARG A 153 3.77 -3.38 -15.26
CA ARG A 153 2.45 -3.94 -15.56
C ARG A 153 1.62 -4.14 -14.28
N LEU A 154 2.20 -4.72 -13.24
CA LEU A 154 1.52 -4.88 -11.95
C LEU A 154 1.12 -3.53 -11.35
N GLN A 155 2.01 -2.54 -11.39
CA GLN A 155 1.71 -1.18 -10.93
C GLN A 155 0.54 -0.57 -11.70
N GLN A 156 0.47 -0.77 -13.02
CA GLN A 156 -0.62 -0.27 -13.84
C GLN A 156 -1.95 -0.96 -13.50
N ILE A 157 -1.97 -2.27 -13.31
CA ILE A 157 -3.15 -3.01 -12.85
C ILE A 157 -3.65 -2.44 -11.52
N MET A 158 -2.76 -2.30 -10.54
CA MET A 158 -3.11 -1.79 -9.21
C MET A 158 -3.61 -0.34 -9.25
N SER A 159 -2.96 0.53 -10.01
CA SER A 159 -3.38 1.93 -10.16
C SER A 159 -4.73 2.07 -10.85
N THR A 160 -4.98 1.24 -11.87
CA THR A 160 -6.23 1.30 -12.65
C THR A 160 -7.43 0.78 -11.86
N TYR A 161 -7.29 -0.36 -11.19
CA TYR A 161 -8.42 -1.07 -10.60
C TYR A 161 -8.48 -1.00 -9.07
N LEU A 162 -7.36 -0.79 -8.39
CA LEU A 162 -7.23 -0.69 -6.94
C LEU A 162 -6.84 0.71 -6.46
N GLY A 163 -6.93 1.70 -7.32
CA GLY A 163 -6.63 3.10 -7.01
C GLY A 163 -7.64 3.71 -6.02
N ILE A 164 -7.87 5.01 -6.18
CA ILE A 164 -8.72 5.80 -5.28
C ILE A 164 -10.19 5.38 -5.35
N ARG A 165 -10.68 5.05 -6.53
CA ARG A 165 -12.05 4.55 -6.77
C ARG A 165 -11.98 3.10 -7.22
N ARG A 166 -12.76 2.26 -6.57
CA ARG A 166 -12.81 0.81 -6.80
C ARG A 166 -14.24 0.36 -7.06
N ASP A 167 -14.41 -0.72 -7.79
CA ASP A 167 -15.66 -1.43 -7.95
C ASP A 167 -15.40 -2.93 -8.17
N LYS A 168 -16.45 -3.72 -8.05
CA LYS A 168 -16.37 -5.20 -8.14
C LYS A 168 -15.81 -5.66 -9.48
N GLU A 169 -16.24 -5.03 -10.57
CA GLU A 169 -15.84 -5.44 -11.93
C GLU A 169 -14.34 -5.22 -12.14
N GLY A 170 -13.85 -4.01 -11.86
CA GLY A 170 -12.43 -3.67 -11.98
C GLY A 170 -11.55 -4.53 -11.07
N MET A 171 -11.92 -4.72 -9.80
CA MET A 171 -11.15 -5.55 -8.88
C MET A 171 -11.16 -7.04 -9.29
N THR A 172 -12.25 -7.54 -9.85
CA THR A 172 -12.31 -8.91 -10.39
C THR A 172 -11.37 -9.07 -11.59
N GLN A 173 -11.33 -8.06 -12.46
CA GLN A 173 -10.40 -8.05 -13.59
C GLN A 173 -8.95 -7.99 -13.12
N ALA A 174 -8.64 -7.11 -12.15
CA ALA A 174 -7.31 -7.03 -11.54
C ALA A 174 -6.87 -8.39 -10.99
N LEU A 175 -7.74 -9.07 -10.24
CA LEU A 175 -7.43 -10.37 -9.64
C LEU A 175 -7.11 -11.43 -10.69
N LYS A 176 -7.85 -11.47 -11.81
CA LYS A 176 -7.56 -12.38 -12.93
C LYS A 176 -6.16 -12.15 -13.52
N GLU A 177 -5.77 -10.88 -13.70
CA GLU A 177 -4.45 -10.54 -14.23
C GLU A 177 -3.33 -10.83 -13.24
N ILE A 178 -3.54 -10.51 -11.95
CA ILE A 178 -2.58 -10.82 -10.88
C ILE A 178 -2.40 -12.35 -10.74
N ASP A 179 -3.48 -13.12 -10.74
CA ASP A 179 -3.42 -14.58 -10.66
C ASP A 179 -2.72 -15.21 -11.89
N LYS A 180 -2.84 -14.58 -13.06
CA LYS A 180 -2.08 -14.99 -14.25
C LYS A 180 -0.57 -14.77 -14.06
N LEU A 181 -0.18 -13.61 -13.51
CA LEU A 181 1.22 -13.34 -13.16
C LEU A 181 1.71 -14.32 -12.08
N ALA A 182 0.91 -14.55 -11.03
CA ALA A 182 1.27 -15.47 -9.96
C ALA A 182 1.55 -16.87 -10.49
N ARG A 183 0.66 -17.43 -11.34
CA ARG A 183 0.86 -18.76 -11.97
C ARG A 183 2.08 -18.82 -12.87
N HIS A 184 2.44 -17.73 -13.55
CA HIS A 184 3.63 -17.67 -14.40
C HIS A 184 4.91 -17.89 -13.59
N TYR A 185 4.98 -17.29 -12.40
CA TYR A 185 6.15 -17.37 -11.51
C TYR A 185 6.05 -18.47 -10.44
N ASP A 186 4.97 -19.26 -10.44
CA ASP A 186 4.82 -20.38 -9.50
C ASP A 186 5.84 -21.48 -9.78
N GLY A 187 6.48 -21.98 -8.73
CA GLY A 187 7.54 -23.00 -8.83
C GLY A 187 8.81 -22.55 -9.55
N CYS A 188 8.99 -21.24 -9.80
CA CYS A 188 10.25 -20.72 -10.34
C CYS A 188 11.27 -20.50 -9.22
N SER A 189 12.52 -20.86 -9.49
CA SER A 189 13.66 -20.52 -8.64
C SER A 189 13.87 -19.01 -8.66
N ALA A 190 13.79 -18.37 -7.51
CA ALA A 190 14.07 -16.95 -7.37
C ALA A 190 15.42 -16.77 -6.68
N THR A 191 16.48 -16.79 -7.46
CA THR A 191 17.85 -16.63 -6.96
C THR A 191 18.34 -15.18 -7.01
N GLN A 192 17.61 -14.33 -7.76
CA GLN A 192 17.95 -12.91 -7.93
C GLN A 192 16.95 -12.02 -7.21
N TYR A 193 17.44 -10.93 -6.63
CA TYR A 193 16.61 -9.98 -5.88
C TYR A 193 15.41 -9.42 -6.68
N PRO A 194 15.55 -8.98 -7.94
CA PRO A 194 14.41 -8.46 -8.70
C PRO A 194 13.25 -9.46 -8.83
N MET A 195 13.56 -10.73 -9.00
CA MET A 195 12.55 -11.80 -9.07
C MET A 195 11.88 -12.06 -7.74
N LEU A 196 12.63 -12.05 -6.64
CA LEU A 196 12.07 -12.16 -5.28
C LEU A 196 11.14 -10.99 -4.98
N ASP A 197 11.55 -9.78 -5.31
CA ASP A 197 10.76 -8.56 -5.12
C ASP A 197 9.46 -8.59 -5.94
N LEU A 198 9.54 -8.94 -7.24
CA LEU A 198 8.36 -9.07 -8.09
C LEU A 198 7.37 -10.11 -7.54
N ARG A 199 7.83 -11.28 -7.11
CA ARG A 199 6.96 -12.32 -6.51
C ARG A 199 6.31 -11.84 -5.21
N ALA A 200 7.04 -11.13 -4.37
CA ALA A 200 6.48 -10.54 -3.15
C ALA A 200 5.39 -9.49 -3.49
N ARG A 201 5.65 -8.62 -4.47
CA ARG A 201 4.67 -7.63 -4.96
C ARG A 201 3.41 -8.29 -5.52
N ILE A 202 3.54 -9.33 -6.34
CA ILE A 202 2.39 -10.10 -6.88
C ILE A 202 1.56 -10.70 -5.74
N THR A 203 2.22 -11.29 -4.74
CA THR A 203 1.55 -11.86 -3.56
C THR A 203 0.77 -10.80 -2.79
N VAL A 204 1.41 -9.67 -2.47
CA VAL A 204 0.77 -8.56 -1.74
C VAL A 204 -0.38 -7.98 -2.56
N ALA A 205 -0.21 -7.76 -3.87
CA ALA A 205 -1.25 -7.26 -4.75
C ALA A 205 -2.48 -8.20 -4.75
N GLY A 206 -2.28 -9.50 -4.81
CA GLY A 206 -3.35 -10.49 -4.72
C GLY A 206 -4.11 -10.42 -3.39
N LEU A 207 -3.39 -10.34 -2.26
CA LEU A 207 -3.99 -10.23 -0.93
C LEU A 207 -4.80 -8.93 -0.76
N VAL A 208 -4.23 -7.80 -1.18
CA VAL A 208 -4.91 -6.49 -1.14
C VAL A 208 -6.18 -6.51 -1.99
N THR A 209 -6.11 -7.06 -3.21
CA THR A 209 -7.24 -7.12 -4.14
C THR A 209 -8.37 -7.98 -3.58
N ARG A 210 -8.06 -9.17 -3.04
CA ARG A 210 -9.06 -10.06 -2.40
C ARG A 210 -9.71 -9.39 -1.19
N SER A 211 -8.92 -8.79 -0.29
CA SER A 211 -9.45 -8.07 0.87
C SER A 211 -10.37 -6.92 0.47
N ALA A 212 -9.99 -6.16 -0.57
CA ALA A 212 -10.79 -5.04 -1.06
C ALA A 212 -12.07 -5.50 -1.77
N LEU A 213 -12.01 -6.60 -2.52
CA LEU A 213 -13.16 -7.17 -3.21
C LEU A 213 -14.21 -7.72 -2.23
N GLU A 214 -13.76 -8.40 -1.16
CA GLU A 214 -14.62 -8.95 -0.13
C GLU A 214 -15.33 -7.85 0.68
N ARG A 215 -14.68 -6.72 0.94
CA ARG A 215 -15.23 -5.65 1.75
C ARG A 215 -16.26 -4.81 0.98
N GLU A 216 -17.53 -5.07 1.20
CA GLU A 216 -18.68 -4.43 0.53
C GLU A 216 -19.18 -3.18 1.27
N GLU A 217 -18.26 -2.24 1.54
CA GLU A 217 -18.52 -0.92 2.11
C GLU A 217 -17.49 0.08 1.61
N SER A 218 -17.68 1.35 1.95
CA SER A 218 -16.64 2.41 1.87
C SER A 218 -16.28 2.90 3.25
N ARG A 219 -14.93 2.93 3.56
CA ARG A 219 -14.42 3.38 4.86
C ARG A 219 -13.01 3.92 4.71
N GLY A 220 -12.80 5.18 5.05
CA GLY A 220 -11.50 5.84 4.93
C GLY A 220 -10.97 5.79 3.50
N ALA A 221 -9.74 5.29 3.32
CA ALA A 221 -9.11 5.19 2.00
C ALA A 221 -9.72 4.09 1.10
N HIS A 222 -10.47 3.14 1.66
CA HIS A 222 -11.20 2.14 0.88
C HIS A 222 -12.52 2.71 0.38
N TYR A 223 -12.56 3.15 -0.88
CA TYR A 223 -13.76 3.67 -1.50
C TYR A 223 -14.27 2.78 -2.63
N ARG A 224 -15.46 2.23 -2.45
CA ARG A 224 -16.20 1.38 -3.39
C ARG A 224 -17.32 2.18 -4.04
N SER A 225 -17.26 2.40 -5.35
CA SER A 225 -18.35 3.11 -6.06
C SER A 225 -19.65 2.31 -6.14
N ASP A 226 -19.57 1.01 -6.05
CA ASP A 226 -20.70 0.07 -5.98
C ASP A 226 -21.23 -0.14 -4.55
N PHE A 227 -20.46 0.23 -3.51
CA PHE A 227 -20.86 0.23 -2.10
C PHE A 227 -20.38 1.51 -1.41
N PRO A 228 -20.95 2.68 -1.73
CA PRO A 228 -20.41 3.98 -1.27
C PRO A 228 -20.60 4.24 0.22
N GLU A 229 -21.46 3.50 0.89
CA GLU A 229 -21.82 3.70 2.28
C GLU A 229 -20.94 2.89 3.23
N THR A 230 -20.71 3.44 4.43
CA THR A 230 -20.10 2.72 5.55
C THR A 230 -21.14 1.83 6.22
N LYS A 231 -20.78 0.59 6.55
CA LYS A 231 -21.66 -0.38 7.20
C LYS A 231 -21.11 -0.81 8.55
N ASP A 232 -21.95 -0.90 9.58
CA ASP A 232 -21.53 -1.30 10.93
C ASP A 232 -21.05 -2.76 11.00
N GLU A 233 -21.62 -3.63 10.19
CA GLU A 233 -21.21 -5.04 10.09
C GLU A 233 -19.76 -5.22 9.63
N TRP A 234 -19.21 -4.23 8.90
CA TRP A 234 -17.84 -4.19 8.43
C TRP A 234 -16.88 -3.45 9.38
N LYS A 235 -17.33 -3.03 10.56
CA LYS A 235 -16.47 -2.45 11.60
C LYS A 235 -15.59 -3.52 12.25
N ARG A 236 -14.82 -4.20 11.41
CA ARG A 236 -13.93 -5.30 11.77
C ARG A 236 -12.75 -5.37 10.81
N HIS A 237 -11.67 -6.04 11.22
CA HIS A 237 -10.55 -6.35 10.33
C HIS A 237 -10.94 -7.43 9.31
N SER A 238 -10.52 -7.26 8.06
CA SER A 238 -10.48 -8.35 7.09
C SER A 238 -9.18 -9.13 7.30
N ILE A 239 -9.26 -10.44 7.46
CA ILE A 239 -8.10 -11.29 7.72
C ILE A 239 -8.05 -12.37 6.67
N ILE A 240 -6.96 -12.44 5.91
CA ILE A 240 -6.69 -13.50 4.96
C ILE A 240 -5.61 -14.42 5.54
N SER A 241 -5.87 -15.71 5.56
CA SER A 241 -4.89 -16.73 5.93
C SER A 241 -4.67 -17.70 4.76
N LYS A 242 -3.61 -18.52 4.82
CA LYS A 242 -3.38 -19.55 3.80
C LYS A 242 -4.58 -20.49 3.65
N ALA A 243 -5.29 -20.79 4.72
CA ALA A 243 -6.48 -21.64 4.71
C ALA A 243 -7.68 -20.96 4.00
N THR A 244 -7.83 -19.63 4.13
CA THR A 244 -8.91 -18.87 3.47
C THR A 244 -8.57 -18.45 2.05
N ALA A 245 -7.28 -18.30 1.72
CA ALA A 245 -6.84 -17.92 0.38
C ALA A 245 -7.04 -19.04 -0.67
N THR A 246 -7.23 -20.27 -0.24
CA THR A 246 -7.42 -21.44 -1.13
C THR A 246 -8.89 -21.63 -1.55
N THR A 247 -9.82 -20.86 -0.98
CA THR A 247 -11.27 -21.03 -1.16
C THR A 247 -11.93 -19.90 -1.98
N LEU A 248 -11.13 -18.99 -2.53
CA LEU A 248 -11.64 -17.85 -3.33
C LEU A 248 -11.21 -17.98 -4.80
#